data_16afc59cd7639bd762f776f1a701be24
#
_entry.id   16afc59cd7639bd762f776f1a701be24
#
_cell.length_a   1.000
_cell.length_b   1.000
_cell.length_c   1.000
_cell.angle_alpha   90.00
_cell.angle_beta   90.00
_cell.angle_gamma   90.00
#
_symmetry.space_group_name_H-M   'P 1'
#
loop_
_entity.id
_entity.type
_entity.pdbx_description
1 polymer ?
#
loop_
_entity_poly.entity_id
_entity_poly.type
_entity_poly.pdbx_seq_one_letter_code
_entity_poly.pdbx_strand_id
1 'polypeptide(L)' 'MVTVNGIPSEADGRSIAQLVAEGGYQPQRVAVELNEQIVPKAQYESTVVQDGDKVEIVEFVGGG' A
#
# COMPACT_ATOMS: atom_id res chain seq x y z
N MET A 1 -6.11 5.37 12.68
CA MET A 1 -6.39 4.18 11.86
C MET A 1 -6.17 4.51 10.39
N VAL A 2 -5.69 3.57 9.62
CA VAL A 2 -5.43 3.69 8.19
C VAL A 2 -6.52 2.93 7.46
N THR A 3 -6.96 3.42 6.30
CA THR A 3 -7.82 2.60 5.45
C THR A 3 -6.99 2.00 4.33
N VAL A 4 -7.19 0.70 4.07
CA VAL A 4 -6.53 -0.01 2.99
C VAL A 4 -7.62 -0.56 2.09
N ASN A 5 -7.69 -0.06 0.87
CA ASN A 5 -8.76 -0.41 -0.07
C ASN A 5 -10.15 -0.23 0.55
N GLY A 6 -10.32 0.85 1.30
CA GLY A 6 -11.58 1.19 1.92
C GLY A 6 -11.87 0.47 3.22
N ILE A 7 -10.99 -0.40 3.68
CA ILE A 7 -11.21 -1.17 4.90
C ILE A 7 -10.33 -0.59 6.02
N PRO A 8 -10.92 -0.22 7.15
CA PRO A 8 -10.14 0.28 8.28
C PRO A 8 -9.15 -0.77 8.78
N SER A 9 -7.94 -0.34 9.08
CA SER A 9 -6.88 -1.24 9.47
C SER A 9 -5.98 -0.54 10.49
N GLU A 10 -5.49 -1.27 11.46
CA GLU A 10 -4.57 -0.75 12.45
C GLU A 10 -3.13 -0.91 11.93
N ALA A 11 -2.87 -0.28 10.80
CA ALA A 11 -1.58 -0.39 10.13
C ALA A 11 -0.66 0.79 10.41
N ASP A 12 -1.05 1.65 11.34
CA ASP A 12 -0.25 2.82 11.69
C ASP A 12 1.19 2.42 12.00
N GLY A 13 2.14 3.10 11.40
CA GLY A 13 3.55 2.84 11.62
C GLY A 13 4.16 1.77 10.73
N ARG A 14 3.36 1.13 9.88
CA ARG A 14 3.90 0.15 8.94
C ARG A 14 4.31 0.82 7.65
N SER A 15 5.25 0.19 6.95
CA SER A 15 5.64 0.69 5.64
C SER A 15 4.69 0.19 4.57
N ILE A 16 4.71 0.85 3.42
CA ILE A 16 3.96 0.36 2.26
C ILE A 16 4.42 -1.04 1.89
N ALA A 17 5.73 -1.32 1.97
CA ALA A 17 6.25 -2.66 1.68
C ALA A 17 5.62 -3.71 2.59
N GLN A 18 5.45 -3.39 3.88
CA GLN A 18 4.82 -4.32 4.82
C GLN A 18 3.35 -4.53 4.48
N LEU A 19 2.64 -3.48 4.10
CA LEU A 19 1.23 -3.61 3.75
C LEU A 19 1.04 -4.48 2.51
N VAL A 20 1.91 -4.31 1.52
CA VAL A 20 1.86 -5.11 0.30
C VAL A 20 2.10 -6.58 0.63
N ALA A 21 3.12 -6.86 1.46
CA ALA A 21 3.45 -8.22 1.82
C ALA A 21 2.34 -8.87 2.66
N GLU A 22 1.79 -8.13 3.62
CA GLU A 22 0.74 -8.65 4.50
C GLU A 22 -0.55 -8.93 3.75
N GLY A 23 -0.79 -8.18 2.69
CA GLY A 23 -1.96 -8.40 1.85
C GLY A 23 -1.81 -9.58 0.90
N GLY A 24 -0.65 -10.20 0.85
CA GLY A 24 -0.39 -11.29 -0.08
C GLY A 24 -0.05 -10.86 -1.48
N TYR A 25 0.25 -9.59 -1.67
CA TYR A 25 0.58 -9.06 -2.99
C TYR A 25 2.07 -9.17 -3.25
N GLN A 26 2.42 -9.19 -4.54
CA GLN A 26 3.81 -9.08 -4.98
C GLN A 26 4.06 -7.64 -5.42
N PRO A 27 5.12 -7.01 -4.91
CA PRO A 27 5.36 -5.59 -5.23
C PRO A 27 5.43 -5.29 -6.73
N GLN A 28 5.92 -6.23 -7.52
CA GLN A 28 6.04 -6.03 -8.95
C GLN A 28 4.69 -6.03 -9.67
N ARG A 29 3.63 -6.49 -9.00
CA ARG A 29 2.34 -6.67 -9.63
C ARG A 29 1.28 -5.71 -9.13
N VAL A 30 1.69 -4.70 -8.37
CA VAL A 30 0.74 -3.76 -7.79
C VAL A 30 1.15 -2.33 -8.09
N ALA A 31 0.16 -1.46 -8.06
CA ALA A 31 0.36 -0.03 -7.94
C ALA A 31 -0.24 0.40 -6.62
N VAL A 32 0.45 1.25 -5.89
CA VAL A 32 -0.01 1.72 -4.59
C VAL A 32 -0.19 3.23 -4.62
N GLU A 33 -1.33 3.69 -4.11
CA GLU A 33 -1.58 5.10 -3.92
C GLU A 33 -1.72 5.38 -2.43
N LEU A 34 -1.09 6.44 -2.00
CA LEU A 34 -1.21 6.93 -0.62
C LEU A 34 -1.81 8.33 -0.70
N ASN A 35 -3.02 8.46 -0.18
CA ASN A 35 -3.76 9.74 -0.23
C ASN A 35 -3.84 10.25 -1.67
N GLU A 36 -4.16 9.35 -2.59
CA GLU A 36 -4.37 9.64 -4.01
C GLU A 36 -3.10 10.00 -4.77
N GLN A 37 -1.94 9.74 -4.19
CA GLN A 37 -0.67 9.94 -4.86
C GLN A 37 0.04 8.61 -5.02
N ILE A 38 0.58 8.36 -6.21
CA ILE A 38 1.28 7.12 -6.48
C ILE A 38 2.57 7.07 -5.67
N VAL A 39 2.81 5.93 -5.04
CA VAL A 39 4.06 5.67 -4.32
C VAL A 39 4.97 4.90 -5.25
N PRO A 40 6.15 5.45 -5.61
CA PRO A 40 7.10 4.69 -6.44
C PRO A 40 7.58 3.44 -5.70
N LYS A 41 7.81 2.36 -6.45
CA LYS A 41 8.24 1.10 -5.85
C LYS A 41 9.51 1.26 -5.02
N ALA A 42 10.42 2.09 -5.48
CA ALA A 42 11.67 2.33 -4.76
C ALA A 42 11.45 2.94 -3.37
N GLN A 43 10.26 3.46 -3.10
CA GLN A 43 9.95 4.10 -1.83
C GLN A 43 9.02 3.24 -0.94
N TYR A 44 8.71 2.02 -1.36
CA TYR A 44 7.79 1.19 -0.59
C TYR A 44 8.31 0.92 0.82
N GLU A 45 9.61 0.71 0.96
CA GLU A 45 10.18 0.38 2.28
C GLU A 45 10.35 1.61 3.16
N SER A 46 10.46 2.79 2.58
CA SER A 46 10.70 4.01 3.34
C SER A 46 9.44 4.82 3.60
N THR A 47 8.33 4.49 2.94
CA THR A 47 7.08 5.22 3.13
C THR A 47 6.27 4.55 4.21
N VAL A 48 6.09 5.26 5.33
CA VAL A 48 5.38 4.74 6.51
C VAL A 48 4.02 5.40 6.58
N VAL A 49 2.98 4.61 6.81
CA VAL A 49 1.62 5.14 6.91
C VAL A 49 1.32 5.57 8.33
N GLN A 50 0.42 6.52 8.46
CA GLN A 50 0.05 7.12 9.73
C GLN A 50 -1.45 7.23 9.84
N ASP A 51 -1.92 7.53 11.05
CA ASP A 51 -3.34 7.69 11.30
C ASP A 51 -3.96 8.67 10.32
N GLY A 52 -5.08 8.27 9.75
CA GLY A 52 -5.80 9.09 8.78
C GLY A 52 -5.41 8.85 7.33
N ASP A 53 -4.36 8.08 7.08
CA ASP A 53 -3.94 7.83 5.71
C ASP A 53 -4.88 6.87 5.01
N LYS A 54 -4.99 7.07 3.70
CA LYS A 54 -5.79 6.22 2.82
C LYS A 54 -4.84 5.56 1.83
N VAL A 55 -4.81 4.24 1.85
CA VAL A 55 -3.96 3.44 0.97
C VAL A 55 -4.84 2.67 0.01
N GLU A 56 -4.49 2.68 -1.26
CA GLU A 56 -5.15 1.87 -2.27
C GLU A 56 -4.12 1.04 -2.98
N ILE A 57 -4.37 -0.27 -3.04
CA ILE A 57 -3.48 -1.22 -3.70
C ILE A 57 -4.25 -1.85 -4.84
N VAL A 58 -3.75 -1.67 -6.06
CA VAL A 58 -4.36 -2.22 -7.27
C VAL A 58 -3.43 -3.27 -7.83
N GLU A 59 -3.95 -4.47 -8.01
CA GLU A 59 -3.17 -5.58 -8.54
C GLU A 59 -3.36 -5.65 -10.05
N PHE A 60 -2.27 -5.81 -10.79
CA PHE A 60 -2.34 -6.00 -12.24
C PHE A 60 -2.60 -7.46 -12.53
N VAL A 61 -3.55 -7.70 -13.42
CA VAL A 61 -3.95 -9.04 -13.82
C VAL A 61 -3.41 -9.32 -15.21
N GLY A 62 -3.04 -10.56 -15.47
CA GLY A 62 -2.68 -10.95 -16.81
C GLY A 62 -1.28 -10.60 -17.19
N GLY A 63 -0.47 -10.66 -16.38
CA GLY A 63 0.94 -10.68 -16.55
C GLY A 63 1.53 -9.96 -17.70
N GLY A 64 1.62 -9.25 -17.73
CA GLY A 64 2.37 -8.68 -18.62
C GLY A 64 3.80 -8.78 -18.69
#